data_d6324d6e0d25d9d8db7da1a158150d5d
#
_entry.id   d6324d6e0d25d9d8db7da1a158150d5d
#
_cell.length_a   1.000
_cell.length_b   1.000
_cell.length_c   1.000
_cell.angle_alpha   90.00
_cell.angle_beta   90.00
_cell.angle_gamma   90.00
#
_symmetry.space_group_name_H-M   'P 1'
#
loop_
_entity.id
_entity.type
_entity.pdbx_description
1 polymer ?
#
loop_
_entity_poly.entity_id
_entity_poly.type
_entity_poly.pdbx_seq_one_letter_code
_entity_poly.pdbx_strand_id
1 'polypeptide(L)'
;MPHGLGRRLRHSPEVTKAYALPRNCGARVRLPLFPLHTVLFPEATLALQIFEPRYREMIGRCLAHDEPFGVVLILEGEEIGGELVPRKIGTEAAIIASERSKDNRYDIVAEGRRRFKIVALDKSRAYLRADVEFLEDPLGDDAELLADTVAHLVEGVVQALEARGHVVVDESWSQLDPRSLSYRVASALPGADEVRQELLEIRDVASRLRREAELLMSIHRVGVEAGAA
;
A
#
# COMPACT_ATOMS: atom_id res chain seq x y z
N MET A 1 -7.61 39.66 0.33
CA MET A 1 -7.62 38.99 -0.98
C MET A 1 -6.79 37.73 -0.86
N PRO A 2 -7.36 36.53 -0.64
CA PRO A 2 -6.61 35.30 -0.70
C PRO A 2 -6.80 34.67 -2.08
N HIS A 3 -5.72 34.53 -2.83
CA HIS A 3 -5.72 33.77 -4.09
C HIS A 3 -5.51 32.29 -3.77
N GLY A 4 -6.62 31.58 -3.66
CA GLY A 4 -6.65 30.13 -3.68
C GLY A 4 -6.50 29.62 -5.12
N LEU A 5 -5.33 29.10 -5.47
CA LEU A 5 -5.13 28.32 -6.69
C LEU A 5 -5.32 26.85 -6.37
N GLY A 6 -6.56 26.42 -6.39
CA GLY A 6 -6.90 25.00 -6.53
C GLY A 6 -6.51 24.50 -7.92
N ARG A 7 -5.30 23.96 -8.06
CA ARG A 7 -4.85 23.30 -9.28
C ARG A 7 -5.62 21.98 -9.40
N ARG A 8 -6.54 21.91 -10.35
CA ARG A 8 -7.23 20.68 -10.72
C ARG A 8 -6.22 19.73 -11.36
N LEU A 9 -5.96 18.60 -10.72
CA LEU A 9 -5.30 17.45 -11.33
C LEU A 9 -6.10 17.06 -12.58
N ARG A 10 -5.46 17.06 -13.74
CA ARG A 10 -6.09 16.60 -14.97
C ARG A 10 -6.26 15.09 -14.86
N HIS A 11 -7.48 14.64 -14.63
CA HIS A 11 -7.86 13.27 -14.90
C HIS A 11 -7.77 13.05 -16.40
N SER A 12 -6.83 12.23 -16.83
CA SER A 12 -6.86 11.68 -18.19
C SER A 12 -8.00 10.66 -18.25
N PRO A 13 -9.00 10.81 -19.14
CA PRO A 13 -10.19 9.95 -19.17
C PRO A 13 -9.98 8.58 -19.82
N GLU A 14 -8.76 8.05 -19.86
CA GLU A 14 -8.45 6.78 -20.57
C GLU A 14 -7.62 5.79 -19.75
N VAL A 15 -7.89 5.61 -18.47
CA VAL A 15 -7.21 4.54 -17.70
C VAL A 15 -8.24 3.58 -17.09
N THR A 16 -9.09 3.02 -17.96
CA THR A 16 -9.82 1.79 -17.64
C THR A 16 -9.49 0.73 -18.71
N LYS A 17 -8.19 0.56 -18.98
CA LYS A 17 -7.75 -0.67 -19.63
C LYS A 17 -7.49 -1.68 -18.53
N ALA A 18 -8.43 -2.61 -18.36
CA ALA A 18 -8.22 -3.76 -17.52
C ALA A 18 -6.89 -4.42 -17.93
N TYR A 19 -5.87 -4.28 -17.09
CA TYR A 19 -4.65 -5.05 -17.20
C TYR A 19 -5.05 -6.52 -17.23
N ALA A 20 -4.95 -7.15 -18.38
CA ALA A 20 -5.05 -8.60 -18.49
C ALA A 20 -3.80 -9.17 -17.82
N LEU A 21 -3.91 -9.40 -16.53
CA LEU A 21 -2.86 -10.01 -15.73
C LEU A 21 -2.56 -11.40 -16.30
N PRO A 22 -1.32 -11.74 -16.62
CA PRO A 22 -0.97 -13.12 -16.90
C PRO A 22 -1.30 -13.92 -15.63
N ARG A 23 -2.31 -14.78 -15.71
CA ARG A 23 -2.69 -15.74 -14.66
C ARG A 23 -1.70 -16.90 -14.65
N ASN A 24 -0.40 -16.62 -14.47
CA ASN A 24 0.62 -17.63 -14.30
C ASN A 24 1.17 -17.55 -12.89
N CYS A 25 0.54 -18.29 -11.99
CA CYS A 25 1.14 -18.65 -10.70
C CYS A 25 2.44 -19.41 -10.99
N GLY A 26 3.60 -18.90 -10.54
CA GLY A 26 4.91 -19.51 -10.72
C GLY A 26 5.80 -18.93 -11.85
N ALA A 27 5.30 -18.06 -12.72
CA ALA A 27 6.15 -17.34 -13.65
C ALA A 27 6.89 -16.21 -12.95
N ARG A 28 8.22 -16.20 -13.02
CA ARG A 28 9.03 -15.07 -12.54
C ARG A 28 8.83 -13.87 -13.43
N VAL A 29 8.50 -12.74 -12.80
CA VAL A 29 8.33 -11.46 -13.48
C VAL A 29 9.40 -10.51 -12.97
N ARG A 30 9.99 -9.71 -13.87
CA ARG A 30 10.96 -8.70 -13.48
C ARG A 30 10.28 -7.35 -13.28
N LEU A 31 10.33 -6.84 -12.05
CA LEU A 31 9.81 -5.53 -11.68
C LEU A 31 10.93 -4.55 -11.34
N PRO A 32 10.83 -3.26 -11.77
CA PRO A 32 11.58 -2.19 -11.14
C PRO A 32 11.08 -1.99 -9.73
N LEU A 33 11.96 -1.72 -8.76
CA LEU A 33 11.60 -1.56 -7.36
C LEU A 33 11.74 -0.12 -6.90
N PHE A 34 10.77 0.33 -6.13
CA PHE A 34 10.78 1.60 -5.41
C PHE A 34 10.82 1.30 -3.90
N PRO A 35 12.01 1.29 -3.29
CA PRO A 35 12.14 1.13 -1.85
C PRO A 35 11.73 2.41 -1.13
N LEU A 36 10.93 2.28 -0.09
CA LEU A 36 10.37 3.39 0.70
C LEU A 36 10.37 3.04 2.19
N HIS A 37 10.24 4.05 3.04
CA HIS A 37 9.95 3.89 4.47
C HIS A 37 8.44 3.82 4.75
N THR A 38 7.70 3.19 3.85
CA THR A 38 6.26 2.97 4.03
C THR A 38 5.83 1.67 3.35
N VAL A 39 4.74 1.10 3.80
CA VAL A 39 4.14 -0.13 3.27
C VAL A 39 2.93 0.22 2.42
N LEU A 40 2.93 -0.25 1.18
CA LEU A 40 1.76 -0.17 0.29
C LEU A 40 1.01 -1.50 0.35
N PHE A 41 -0.29 -1.44 0.65
CA PHE A 41 -1.17 -2.60 0.56
C PHE A 41 -1.86 -2.66 -0.82
N PRO A 42 -2.27 -3.85 -1.28
CA PRO A 42 -3.22 -3.95 -2.40
C PRO A 42 -4.44 -3.05 -2.17
N GLU A 43 -4.99 -2.48 -3.25
CA GLU A 43 -6.13 -1.56 -3.26
C GLU A 43 -5.89 -0.18 -2.60
N ALA A 44 -4.79 -0.02 -1.88
CA ALA A 44 -4.41 1.29 -1.32
C ALA A 44 -3.74 2.18 -2.37
N THR A 45 -3.88 3.49 -2.22
CA THR A 45 -3.22 4.48 -3.07
C THR A 45 -2.05 5.15 -2.35
N LEU A 46 -1.01 5.49 -3.11
CA LEU A 46 0.18 6.15 -2.62
C LEU A 46 0.53 7.32 -3.55
N ALA A 47 0.55 8.55 -3.00
CA ALA A 47 1.01 9.73 -3.71
C ALA A 47 2.52 9.88 -3.54
N LEU A 48 3.26 10.04 -4.64
CA LEU A 48 4.71 10.13 -4.64
C LEU A 48 5.18 11.33 -5.46
N GLN A 49 6.18 12.04 -4.93
CA GLN A 49 6.92 13.08 -5.63
C GLN A 49 8.29 12.54 -6.05
N ILE A 50 8.50 12.43 -7.36
CA ILE A 50 9.68 11.78 -7.93
C ILE A 50 10.67 12.85 -8.39
N PHE A 51 11.72 13.07 -7.61
CA PHE A 51 12.75 14.08 -7.89
C PHE A 51 14.13 13.48 -8.16
N GLU A 52 14.45 12.30 -7.60
CA GLU A 52 15.74 11.65 -7.82
C GLU A 52 15.91 11.18 -9.27
N PRO A 53 17.08 11.41 -9.89
CA PRO A 53 17.32 11.03 -11.30
C PRO A 53 17.04 9.55 -11.60
N ARG A 54 17.45 8.63 -10.71
CA ARG A 54 17.25 7.18 -10.88
C ARG A 54 15.76 6.81 -10.91
N TYR A 55 14.95 7.40 -10.05
CA TYR A 55 13.51 7.12 -10.01
C TYR A 55 12.75 7.88 -11.10
N ARG A 56 13.24 9.05 -11.56
CA ARG A 56 12.69 9.71 -12.75
C ARG A 56 12.88 8.84 -14.01
N GLU A 57 14.04 8.19 -14.15
CA GLU A 57 14.28 7.22 -15.22
C GLU A 57 13.31 6.04 -15.14
N MET A 58 13.18 5.46 -13.94
CA MET A 58 12.30 4.33 -13.67
C MET A 58 10.83 4.65 -13.99
N ILE A 59 10.29 5.72 -13.40
CA ILE A 59 8.89 6.12 -13.58
C ILE A 59 8.63 6.57 -15.03
N GLY A 60 9.56 7.29 -15.66
CA GLY A 60 9.45 7.65 -17.06
C GLY A 60 9.34 6.42 -17.97
N ARG A 61 10.06 5.35 -17.68
CA ARG A 61 9.94 4.07 -18.38
C ARG A 61 8.60 3.39 -18.10
N CYS A 62 8.18 3.31 -16.83
CA CYS A 62 6.89 2.74 -16.46
C CYS A 62 5.74 3.42 -17.20
N LEU A 63 5.73 4.76 -17.25
CA LEU A 63 4.73 5.54 -17.98
C LEU A 63 4.76 5.32 -19.50
N ALA A 64 5.96 5.19 -20.08
CA ALA A 64 6.10 5.03 -21.53
C ALA A 64 5.64 3.65 -22.03
N HIS A 65 5.70 2.62 -21.20
CA HIS A 65 5.39 1.23 -21.56
C HIS A 65 4.15 0.67 -20.84
N ASP A 66 3.50 1.50 -20.02
CA ASP A 66 2.39 1.08 -19.17
C ASP A 66 2.79 -0.11 -18.26
N GLU A 67 4.02 -0.06 -17.70
CA GLU A 67 4.59 -1.11 -16.87
C GLU A 67 4.38 -0.78 -15.38
N PRO A 68 4.01 -1.76 -14.53
CA PRO A 68 3.96 -1.58 -13.09
C PRO A 68 5.37 -1.53 -12.47
N PHE A 69 5.44 -1.12 -11.22
CA PHE A 69 6.64 -1.20 -10.40
C PHE A 69 6.31 -1.84 -9.03
N GLY A 70 7.33 -2.25 -8.29
CA GLY A 70 7.16 -2.83 -6.96
C GLY A 70 7.51 -1.82 -5.87
N VAL A 71 6.63 -1.64 -4.89
CA VAL A 71 6.91 -0.91 -3.65
C VAL A 71 7.35 -1.90 -2.58
N VAL A 72 8.47 -1.62 -1.92
CA VAL A 72 9.06 -2.45 -0.87
C VAL A 72 9.51 -1.60 0.32
N LEU A 73 9.27 -2.07 1.54
CA LEU A 73 9.78 -1.41 2.74
C LEU A 73 11.30 -1.59 2.84
N ILE A 74 12.02 -0.52 3.18
CA ILE A 74 13.45 -0.55 3.47
C ILE A 74 13.64 -1.21 4.84
N LEU A 75 14.43 -2.29 4.90
CA LEU A 75 14.82 -2.96 6.13
C LEU A 75 16.04 -2.28 6.76
N GLU A 76 17.05 -1.99 5.95
CA GLU A 76 18.30 -1.36 6.35
C GLU A 76 18.76 -0.39 5.26
N GLY A 77 19.37 0.71 5.67
CA GLY A 77 19.88 1.74 4.77
C GLY A 77 18.95 2.93 4.63
N GLU A 78 19.29 3.82 3.70
CA GLU A 78 18.55 5.05 3.46
C GLU A 78 17.88 5.05 2.09
N GLU A 79 16.74 5.71 2.01
CA GLU A 79 15.98 5.88 0.76
C GLU A 79 16.79 6.67 -0.28
N ILE A 80 17.57 7.64 0.18
CA ILE A 80 18.35 8.56 -0.66
C ILE A 80 19.84 8.21 -0.59
N GLY A 81 20.42 7.77 -1.71
CA GLY A 81 21.87 7.77 -1.98
C GLY A 81 22.70 6.64 -1.38
N GLY A 82 22.12 5.69 -0.60
CA GLY A 82 22.83 4.61 0.09
C GLY A 82 22.64 3.21 -0.51
N GLU A 83 23.44 2.26 -0.04
CA GLU A 83 23.10 0.84 -0.15
C GLU A 83 21.92 0.55 0.77
N LEU A 84 20.90 -0.10 0.25
CA LEU A 84 19.71 -0.47 1.01
C LEU A 84 19.38 -1.95 0.85
N VAL A 85 18.78 -2.51 1.89
CA VAL A 85 18.25 -3.87 1.90
C VAL A 85 16.73 -3.77 1.99
N PRO A 86 15.98 -4.17 0.94
CA PRO A 86 14.53 -4.15 1.01
C PRO A 86 13.99 -5.38 1.75
N ARG A 87 12.80 -5.26 2.34
CA ARG A 87 12.00 -6.40 2.77
C ARG A 87 11.71 -7.31 1.59
N LYS A 88 11.56 -8.61 1.86
CA LYS A 88 11.37 -9.61 0.77
C LYS A 88 9.97 -9.59 0.17
N ILE A 89 8.98 -9.13 0.91
CA ILE A 89 7.59 -9.02 0.45
C ILE A 89 7.25 -7.55 0.24
N GLY A 90 6.65 -7.27 -0.90
CA GLY A 90 6.18 -5.95 -1.29
C GLY A 90 4.92 -6.03 -2.13
N THR A 91 4.49 -4.89 -2.66
CA THR A 91 3.27 -4.75 -3.45
C THR A 91 3.57 -4.17 -4.82
N GLU A 92 3.08 -4.86 -5.87
CA GLU A 92 3.03 -4.33 -7.24
C GLU A 92 2.13 -3.10 -7.26
N ALA A 93 2.59 -2.03 -7.88
CA ALA A 93 1.89 -0.76 -7.97
C ALA A 93 1.70 -0.34 -9.43
N ALA A 94 0.49 0.08 -9.79
CA ALA A 94 0.16 0.67 -11.07
C ALA A 94 0.03 2.18 -10.94
N ILE A 95 0.56 2.96 -11.87
CA ILE A 95 0.41 4.41 -11.90
C ILE A 95 -0.99 4.74 -12.43
N ILE A 96 -1.86 5.31 -11.58
CA ILE A 96 -3.23 5.67 -11.94
C ILE A 96 -3.39 7.15 -12.29
N ALA A 97 -2.46 8.00 -11.86
CA ALA A 97 -2.40 9.41 -12.25
C ALA A 97 -0.96 9.88 -12.27
N SER A 98 -0.63 10.78 -13.17
CA SER A 98 0.71 11.39 -13.23
C SER A 98 0.64 12.83 -13.75
N GLU A 99 1.48 13.69 -13.17
CA GLU A 99 1.75 15.03 -13.68
C GLU A 99 3.27 15.22 -13.78
N ARG A 100 3.76 15.78 -14.89
CA ARG A 100 5.17 16.11 -15.05
C ARG A 100 5.35 17.60 -14.91
N SER A 101 6.17 18.02 -13.96
CA SER A 101 6.50 19.42 -13.74
C SER A 101 7.55 19.94 -14.73
N LYS A 102 7.70 21.28 -14.83
CA LYS A 102 8.63 21.92 -15.77
C LYS A 102 10.11 21.58 -15.50
N ASP A 103 10.45 21.27 -14.26
CA ASP A 103 11.79 20.87 -13.80
C ASP A 103 12.03 19.36 -13.90
N ASN A 104 11.20 18.67 -14.68
CA ASN A 104 11.33 17.26 -14.99
C ASN A 104 11.12 16.32 -13.79
N ARG A 105 10.38 16.73 -12.76
CA ARG A 105 9.88 15.88 -11.68
C ARG A 105 8.54 15.28 -12.07
N TYR A 106 8.19 14.18 -11.43
CA TYR A 106 6.86 13.61 -11.57
C TYR A 106 6.15 13.64 -10.23
N ASP A 107 4.89 14.07 -10.24
CA ASP A 107 3.93 13.81 -9.18
C ASP A 107 3.04 12.67 -9.68
N ILE A 108 3.02 11.55 -8.97
CA ILE A 108 2.25 10.37 -9.37
C ILE A 108 1.33 9.91 -8.23
N VAL A 109 0.22 9.27 -8.61
CA VAL A 109 -0.57 8.45 -7.71
C VAL A 109 -0.47 7.02 -8.20
N ALA A 110 -0.01 6.13 -7.34
CA ALA A 110 0.09 4.71 -7.61
C ALA A 110 -0.94 3.96 -6.77
N GLU A 111 -1.50 2.88 -7.33
CA GLU A 111 -2.43 1.99 -6.65
C GLU A 111 -1.80 0.61 -6.51
N GLY A 112 -1.82 0.07 -5.29
CA GLY A 112 -1.36 -1.28 -5.00
C GLY A 112 -2.26 -2.33 -5.66
N ARG A 113 -1.64 -3.37 -6.24
CA ARG A 113 -2.35 -4.42 -6.98
C ARG A 113 -2.23 -5.78 -6.31
N ARG A 114 -1.05 -6.35 -6.32
CA ARG A 114 -0.78 -7.70 -5.85
C ARG A 114 0.46 -7.73 -4.99
N ARG A 115 0.45 -8.59 -3.97
CA ARG A 115 1.65 -8.88 -3.20
C ARG A 115 2.62 -9.73 -4.01
N PHE A 116 3.90 -9.49 -3.81
CA PHE A 116 4.95 -10.31 -4.40
C PHE A 116 6.05 -10.63 -3.39
N LYS A 117 6.82 -11.68 -3.70
CA LYS A 117 8.05 -12.04 -2.99
C LYS A 117 9.24 -11.84 -3.93
N ILE A 118 10.27 -11.17 -3.45
CA ILE A 118 11.56 -11.04 -4.13
C ILE A 118 12.27 -12.40 -4.13
N VAL A 119 12.64 -12.86 -5.32
CA VAL A 119 13.42 -14.09 -5.53
C VAL A 119 14.90 -13.74 -5.70
N ALA A 120 15.19 -12.73 -6.52
CA ALA A 120 16.54 -12.27 -6.78
C ALA A 120 16.54 -10.76 -7.03
N LEU A 121 17.55 -10.06 -6.52
CA LEU A 121 17.76 -8.63 -6.76
C LEU A 121 18.71 -8.45 -7.96
N ASP A 122 18.42 -7.44 -8.78
CA ASP A 122 19.26 -7.00 -9.88
C ASP A 122 19.63 -5.52 -9.68
N LYS A 123 20.93 -5.29 -9.42
CA LYS A 123 21.54 -3.97 -9.19
C LYS A 123 22.22 -3.40 -10.45
N SER A 124 21.96 -3.94 -11.63
CA SER A 124 22.65 -3.55 -12.88
C SER A 124 22.21 -2.20 -13.45
N ARG A 125 21.14 -1.59 -12.89
CA ARG A 125 20.63 -0.27 -13.25
C ARG A 125 20.85 0.74 -12.14
N ALA A 126 20.61 2.02 -12.42
CA ALA A 126 20.67 3.08 -11.43
C ALA A 126 19.59 2.90 -10.31
N TYR A 127 18.53 2.16 -10.58
CA TYR A 127 17.48 1.74 -9.65
C TYR A 127 17.43 0.24 -9.49
N LEU A 128 16.94 -0.25 -8.35
CA LEU A 128 16.79 -1.67 -8.10
C LEU A 128 15.75 -2.30 -9.03
N ARG A 129 16.00 -3.53 -9.42
CA ARG A 129 15.02 -4.43 -10.04
C ARG A 129 15.03 -5.75 -9.29
N ALA A 130 13.96 -6.51 -9.41
CA ALA A 130 13.90 -7.86 -8.87
C ALA A 130 13.19 -8.82 -9.80
N ASP A 131 13.61 -10.06 -9.80
CA ASP A 131 12.79 -11.17 -10.23
C ASP A 131 11.88 -11.52 -9.05
N VAL A 132 10.57 -11.50 -9.27
CA VAL A 132 9.56 -11.68 -8.24
C VAL A 132 8.60 -12.81 -8.57
N GLU A 133 8.01 -13.38 -7.54
CA GLU A 133 6.88 -14.31 -7.61
C GLU A 133 5.68 -13.66 -6.94
N PHE A 134 4.52 -13.63 -7.63
CA PHE A 134 3.30 -13.12 -7.05
C PHE A 134 2.73 -14.08 -6.03
N LEU A 135 2.26 -13.53 -4.92
CA LEU A 135 1.68 -14.29 -3.83
C LEU A 135 0.17 -14.42 -4.04
N GLU A 136 -0.33 -15.62 -3.77
CA GLU A 136 -1.76 -15.84 -3.60
C GLU A 136 -2.21 -15.29 -2.25
N ASP A 137 -3.50 -15.02 -2.16
CA ASP A 137 -4.15 -14.47 -0.98
C ASP A 137 -5.41 -15.30 -0.65
N PRO A 138 -5.22 -16.56 -0.21
CA PRO A 138 -6.35 -17.41 0.11
C PRO A 138 -7.14 -16.87 1.30
N LEU A 139 -8.45 -17.08 1.31
CA LEU A 139 -9.31 -16.59 2.38
C LEU A 139 -8.95 -17.22 3.74
N GLY A 140 -8.65 -18.50 3.76
CA GLY A 140 -8.48 -19.27 5.00
C GLY A 140 -9.83 -19.58 5.67
N ASP A 141 -9.76 -20.35 6.75
CA ASP A 141 -10.93 -20.76 7.50
C ASP A 141 -11.49 -19.59 8.34
N ASP A 142 -12.79 -19.48 8.46
CA ASP A 142 -13.51 -18.46 9.25
C ASP A 142 -13.30 -17.00 8.79
N ALA A 143 -12.81 -16.77 7.57
CA ALA A 143 -12.51 -15.42 7.07
C ALA A 143 -13.74 -14.47 7.13
N GLU A 144 -14.94 -14.95 6.78
CA GLU A 144 -16.19 -14.17 6.84
C GLU A 144 -16.52 -13.75 8.28
N LEU A 145 -16.48 -14.71 9.23
CA LEU A 145 -16.76 -14.43 10.65
C LEU A 145 -15.75 -13.45 11.25
N LEU A 146 -14.49 -13.60 10.87
CA LEU A 146 -13.42 -12.67 11.31
C LEU A 146 -13.58 -11.30 10.69
N ALA A 147 -14.03 -11.21 9.44
CA ALA A 147 -14.32 -9.94 8.79
C ALA A 147 -15.45 -9.18 9.49
N ASP A 148 -16.55 -9.86 9.83
CA ASP A 148 -17.62 -9.26 10.61
C ASP A 148 -17.11 -8.73 11.96
N THR A 149 -16.28 -9.53 12.64
CA THR A 149 -15.67 -9.13 13.92
C THR A 149 -14.78 -7.89 13.77
N VAL A 150 -13.92 -7.86 12.76
CA VAL A 150 -13.00 -6.75 12.51
C VAL A 150 -13.77 -5.49 12.09
N ALA A 151 -14.79 -5.61 11.24
CA ALA A 151 -15.64 -4.48 10.86
C ALA A 151 -16.27 -3.82 12.09
N HIS A 152 -16.87 -4.58 13.01
CA HIS A 152 -17.44 -4.05 14.26
C HIS A 152 -16.39 -3.38 15.16
N LEU A 153 -15.18 -3.95 15.26
CA LEU A 153 -14.10 -3.34 16.04
C LEU A 153 -13.65 -2.01 15.43
N VAL A 154 -13.53 -1.92 14.12
CA VAL A 154 -13.18 -0.68 13.41
C VAL A 154 -14.26 0.38 13.63
N GLU A 155 -15.54 0.03 13.46
CA GLU A 155 -16.66 0.93 13.70
C GLU A 155 -16.64 1.48 15.13
N GLY A 156 -16.34 0.65 16.13
CA GLY A 156 -16.17 1.08 17.51
C GLY A 156 -15.01 2.06 17.72
N VAL A 157 -13.87 1.85 17.03
CA VAL A 157 -12.74 2.78 17.08
C VAL A 157 -13.09 4.09 16.38
N VAL A 158 -13.74 4.05 15.23
CA VAL A 158 -14.22 5.23 14.49
C VAL A 158 -15.14 6.07 15.36
N GLN A 159 -16.16 5.48 15.97
CA GLN A 159 -17.09 6.17 16.88
C GLN A 159 -16.36 6.83 18.07
N ALA A 160 -15.38 6.14 18.66
CA ALA A 160 -14.58 6.69 19.74
C ALA A 160 -13.73 7.90 19.32
N LEU A 161 -13.22 7.91 18.08
CA LEU A 161 -12.47 9.04 17.51
C LEU A 161 -13.40 10.23 17.21
N GLU A 162 -14.56 9.97 16.63
CA GLU A 162 -15.58 11.00 16.35
C GLU A 162 -16.08 11.68 17.64
N ALA A 163 -16.33 10.90 18.70
CA ALA A 163 -16.72 11.43 20.00
C ALA A 163 -15.66 12.37 20.61
N ARG A 164 -14.40 12.27 20.16
CA ARG A 164 -13.29 13.16 20.53
C ARG A 164 -13.07 14.32 19.56
N GLY A 165 -13.95 14.48 18.58
CA GLY A 165 -13.92 15.56 17.60
C GLY A 165 -12.97 15.33 16.41
N HIS A 166 -12.48 14.10 16.21
CA HIS A 166 -11.75 13.75 15.00
C HIS A 166 -12.72 13.56 13.82
N VAL A 167 -12.37 14.13 12.67
CA VAL A 167 -13.13 13.87 11.45
C VAL A 167 -12.65 12.53 10.90
N VAL A 168 -13.55 11.56 10.83
CA VAL A 168 -13.29 10.26 10.20
C VAL A 168 -14.07 10.19 8.90
N VAL A 169 -13.46 9.64 7.86
CA VAL A 169 -14.17 9.40 6.59
C VAL A 169 -15.17 8.27 6.83
N ASP A 170 -16.43 8.52 6.54
CA ASP A 170 -17.50 7.53 6.63
C ASP A 170 -17.27 6.47 5.52
N GLU A 171 -16.76 5.32 5.92
CA GLU A 171 -16.59 4.16 5.07
C GLU A 171 -17.46 3.02 5.60
N SER A 172 -18.20 2.38 4.73
CA SER A 172 -19.00 1.20 5.09
C SER A 172 -18.10 -0.04 5.16
N TRP A 173 -17.40 -0.21 6.29
CA TRP A 173 -16.48 -1.31 6.53
C TRP A 173 -17.13 -2.69 6.41
N SER A 174 -18.37 -2.81 6.86
CA SER A 174 -19.17 -4.04 6.82
C SER A 174 -19.64 -4.47 5.41
N GLN A 175 -19.47 -3.61 4.40
CA GLN A 175 -19.82 -3.91 3.01
C GLN A 175 -18.66 -4.46 2.19
N LEU A 176 -17.44 -4.46 2.74
CA LEU A 176 -16.25 -4.95 2.07
C LEU A 176 -16.18 -6.48 2.19
N ASP A 177 -15.72 -7.14 1.13
CA ASP A 177 -15.35 -8.54 1.24
C ASP A 177 -14.15 -8.73 2.19
N PRO A 178 -13.95 -9.92 2.78
CA PRO A 178 -12.93 -10.13 3.81
C PRO A 178 -11.51 -9.72 3.41
N ARG A 179 -11.13 -9.88 2.13
CA ARG A 179 -9.81 -9.52 1.63
C ARG A 179 -9.64 -8.00 1.55
N SER A 180 -10.58 -7.34 0.92
CA SER A 180 -10.59 -5.87 0.78
C SER A 180 -10.68 -5.19 2.14
N LEU A 181 -11.51 -5.72 3.06
CA LEU A 181 -11.60 -5.23 4.43
C LEU A 181 -10.24 -5.31 5.12
N SER A 182 -9.60 -6.48 5.10
CA SER A 182 -8.30 -6.69 5.75
C SER A 182 -7.23 -5.74 5.20
N TYR A 183 -7.10 -5.60 3.88
CA TYR A 183 -6.13 -4.66 3.31
C TYR A 183 -6.42 -3.21 3.68
N ARG A 184 -7.69 -2.82 3.72
CA ARG A 184 -8.12 -1.49 4.11
C ARG A 184 -7.80 -1.21 5.57
N VAL A 185 -8.11 -2.14 6.46
CA VAL A 185 -7.79 -2.04 7.90
C VAL A 185 -6.29 -1.95 8.12
N ALA A 186 -5.52 -2.87 7.54
CA ALA A 186 -4.06 -2.86 7.67
C ALA A 186 -3.42 -1.55 7.18
N SER A 187 -3.97 -0.96 6.10
CA SER A 187 -3.51 0.33 5.57
C SER A 187 -3.82 1.51 6.49
N ALA A 188 -4.95 1.46 7.21
CA ALA A 188 -5.43 2.52 8.10
C ALA A 188 -4.87 2.42 9.53
N LEU A 189 -4.33 1.27 9.96
CA LEU A 189 -3.81 1.09 11.31
C LEU A 189 -2.69 2.08 11.61
N PRO A 190 -2.79 2.83 12.72
CA PRO A 190 -1.70 3.66 13.18
C PRO A 190 -0.55 2.80 13.71
N GLY A 191 0.67 3.27 13.57
CA GLY A 191 1.84 2.60 14.15
C GLY A 191 3.04 2.53 13.22
N ALA A 192 4.02 1.74 13.66
CA ALA A 192 5.27 1.56 12.94
C ALA A 192 5.08 0.77 11.64
N ASP A 193 5.90 1.06 10.65
CA ASP A 193 5.90 0.37 9.36
C ASP A 193 6.21 -1.13 9.50
N GLU A 194 6.90 -1.54 10.57
CA GLU A 194 7.18 -2.93 10.89
C GLU A 194 5.89 -3.73 11.14
N VAL A 195 4.91 -3.15 11.85
CA VAL A 195 3.61 -3.79 12.11
C VAL A 195 2.81 -3.92 10.82
N ARG A 196 2.82 -2.86 10.00
CA ARG A 196 2.18 -2.91 8.67
C ARG A 196 2.85 -3.93 7.76
N GLN A 197 4.18 -4.02 7.80
CA GLN A 197 4.92 -5.02 7.04
C GLN A 197 4.61 -6.45 7.53
N GLU A 198 4.52 -6.67 8.85
CA GLU A 198 4.08 -7.96 9.42
C GLU A 198 2.72 -8.38 8.83
N LEU A 199 1.74 -7.46 8.81
CA LEU A 199 0.42 -7.72 8.23
C LEU A 199 0.49 -8.02 6.72
N LEU A 200 1.33 -7.29 5.96
CA LEU A 200 1.53 -7.54 4.53
C LEU A 200 2.13 -8.94 4.28
N GLU A 201 2.95 -9.44 5.18
CA GLU A 201 3.63 -10.74 5.08
C GLU A 201 2.73 -11.93 5.44
N ILE A 202 1.64 -11.72 6.18
CA ILE A 202 0.68 -12.78 6.52
C ILE A 202 0.07 -13.38 5.26
N ARG A 203 0.10 -14.72 5.17
CA ARG A 203 -0.20 -15.44 3.93
C ARG A 203 -1.69 -15.40 3.57
N ASP A 204 -2.57 -15.67 4.51
CA ASP A 204 -4.01 -15.78 4.28
C ASP A 204 -4.80 -14.69 4.98
N VAL A 205 -6.01 -14.43 4.47
CA VAL A 205 -6.88 -13.35 4.92
C VAL A 205 -7.35 -13.57 6.36
N ALA A 206 -7.75 -14.79 6.71
CA ALA A 206 -8.25 -15.09 8.05
C ALA A 206 -7.19 -14.86 9.14
N SER A 207 -5.96 -15.29 8.89
CA SER A 207 -4.83 -15.04 9.81
C SER A 207 -4.52 -13.55 9.94
N ARG A 208 -4.61 -12.79 8.84
CA ARG A 208 -4.38 -11.34 8.86
C ARG A 208 -5.50 -10.63 9.63
N LEU A 209 -6.79 -10.94 9.37
CA LEU A 209 -7.93 -10.40 10.11
C LEU A 209 -7.84 -10.71 11.61
N ARG A 210 -7.40 -11.90 11.99
CA ARG A 210 -7.19 -12.25 13.41
C ARG A 210 -6.16 -11.34 14.07
N ARG A 211 -5.05 -11.10 13.37
CA ARG A 211 -4.00 -10.20 13.85
C ARG A 211 -4.47 -8.76 13.93
N GLU A 212 -5.25 -8.30 12.97
CA GLU A 212 -5.87 -6.97 12.96
C GLU A 212 -6.84 -6.79 14.13
N ALA A 213 -7.66 -7.80 14.43
CA ALA A 213 -8.56 -7.76 15.60
C ALA A 213 -7.78 -7.59 16.91
N GLU A 214 -6.66 -8.33 17.10
CA GLU A 214 -5.79 -8.17 18.27
C GLU A 214 -5.25 -6.74 18.40
N LEU A 215 -4.78 -6.15 17.29
CA LEU A 215 -4.26 -4.80 17.25
C LEU A 215 -5.35 -3.76 17.57
N LEU A 216 -6.53 -3.89 16.95
CA LEU A 216 -7.67 -2.99 17.21
C LEU A 216 -8.13 -3.05 18.65
N MET A 217 -8.22 -4.24 19.25
CA MET A 217 -8.55 -4.40 20.67
C MET A 217 -7.50 -3.75 21.59
N SER A 218 -6.24 -3.77 21.22
CA SER A 218 -5.18 -3.11 21.99
C SER A 218 -5.30 -1.58 21.92
N ILE A 219 -5.59 -1.04 20.74
CA ILE A 219 -5.81 0.40 20.51
C ILE A 219 -7.02 0.87 21.31
N HIS A 220 -8.11 0.12 21.28
CA HIS A 220 -9.33 0.47 22.02
C HIS A 220 -9.09 0.54 23.53
N ARG A 221 -8.35 -0.43 24.10
CA ARG A 221 -7.98 -0.43 25.54
C ARG A 221 -7.17 0.80 25.94
N VAL A 222 -6.10 1.09 25.20
CA VAL A 222 -5.25 2.27 25.48
C VAL A 222 -6.06 3.56 25.36
N GLY A 223 -6.96 3.62 24.37
CA GLY A 223 -7.84 4.77 24.17
C GLY A 223 -8.84 5.00 25.32
N VAL A 224 -9.35 3.95 25.94
CA VAL A 224 -10.26 4.03 27.09
C VAL A 224 -9.51 4.47 28.35
N GLU A 225 -8.33 3.92 28.62
CA GLU A 225 -7.51 4.28 29.78
C GLU A 225 -7.03 5.74 29.75
N ALA A 226 -6.64 6.25 28.57
CA ALA A 226 -6.22 7.65 28.39
C ALA A 226 -7.39 8.67 28.51
N GLY A 227 -8.64 8.24 28.39
CA GLY A 227 -9.83 9.07 28.55
C GLY A 227 -10.42 9.08 29.97
N ALA A 228 -9.91 8.23 30.86
CA ALA A 228 -10.36 8.11 32.24
C ALA A 228 -9.47 8.87 33.27
N ALA A 229 -8.43 9.53 32.80
CA ALA A 229 -7.53 10.37 33.61
C ALA A 229 -7.74 11.85 33.29
#